data_1c51df942d14830cca1dc852097c5d45
#
_entry.id   1c51df942d14830cca1dc852097c5d45
#
_cell.length_a   1.000
_cell.length_b   1.000
_cell.length_c   1.000
_cell.angle_alpha   90.00
_cell.angle_beta   90.00
_cell.angle_gamma   90.00
#
_symmetry.space_group_name_H-M   'P 1'
#
loop_
_entity.id
_entity.type
_entity.pdbx_description
1 polymer ?
#
loop_
_entity_poly.entity_id
_entity_poly.type
_entity_poly.pdbx_seq_one_letter_code
_entity_poly.pdbx_strand_id
1 'polypeptide(L)'
;MLFSLFNSIYLPKLIMAIREILKMGDPRLLRTAQLVPKEMLGTEEIRQLITDMFDTMHANEGVGLAAPQIGVDLQLVLFGFDSNDRYPDAPSIPETVLLNPVITPLSDDVEDGWEGCLSVPGLRGLVPRWSKIRYAGIDPDGVPISREVDEFHARVVQHECDHLFGTLYPMRIKDFTQFGFTEVLFPGKKDGDE
;
A
#
# COMPACT_ATOMS: atom_id res chain seq x y z
N MET A 1 6.08 16.12 57.35
CA MET A 1 5.36 15.04 56.64
C MET A 1 4.86 15.59 55.33
N LEU A 2 5.67 15.51 54.27
CA LEU A 2 5.26 15.92 52.90
C LEU A 2 4.95 14.65 52.13
N PHE A 3 3.69 14.47 51.80
CA PHE A 3 3.24 13.43 50.85
C PHE A 3 3.49 13.94 49.43
N SER A 4 4.46 13.30 48.76
CA SER A 4 4.69 13.46 47.32
C SER A 4 3.61 12.69 46.57
N LEU A 5 2.67 13.39 45.94
CA LEU A 5 1.73 12.80 44.98
C LEU A 5 2.46 12.63 43.64
N PHE A 6 2.93 11.44 43.36
CA PHE A 6 3.31 11.04 42.02
C PHE A 6 2.04 10.89 41.17
N ASN A 7 1.74 11.92 40.35
CA ASN A 7 0.80 11.82 39.28
C ASN A 7 1.40 10.85 38.22
N SER A 8 0.94 9.61 38.24
CA SER A 8 1.18 8.67 37.14
C SER A 8 0.47 9.22 35.90
N ILE A 9 1.25 9.75 34.97
CA ILE A 9 0.76 10.12 33.64
C ILE A 9 0.39 8.80 32.95
N TYR A 10 -0.89 8.50 32.92
CA TYR A 10 -1.44 7.44 32.07
C TYR A 10 -1.27 7.88 30.62
N LEU A 11 -0.18 7.49 29.99
CA LEU A 11 -0.09 7.50 28.53
C LEU A 11 -1.11 6.48 28.02
N PRO A 12 -2.10 6.88 27.22
CA PRO A 12 -3.00 5.91 26.60
C PRO A 12 -2.12 4.93 25.80
N LYS A 13 -2.23 3.66 26.13
CA LYS A 13 -1.60 2.59 25.37
C LYS A 13 -2.14 2.71 23.94
N LEU A 14 -1.29 3.09 22.99
CA LEU A 14 -1.64 3.07 21.57
C LEU A 14 -2.17 1.65 21.30
N ILE A 15 -3.48 1.54 21.07
CA ILE A 15 -4.08 0.26 20.72
C ILE A 15 -3.74 0.09 19.24
N MET A 16 -2.75 -0.72 18.94
CA MET A 16 -2.49 -1.19 17.57
C MET A 16 -3.76 -1.84 17.05
N ALA A 17 -4.39 -1.21 16.07
CA ALA A 17 -5.61 -1.74 15.48
C ALA A 17 -5.29 -2.30 14.09
N ILE A 18 -4.92 -3.59 14.05
CA ILE A 18 -4.84 -4.31 12.78
C ILE A 18 -6.24 -4.37 12.19
N ARG A 19 -6.41 -3.78 11.00
CA ARG A 19 -7.69 -3.73 10.29
C ARG A 19 -7.89 -4.97 9.45
N GLU A 20 -9.15 -5.36 9.26
CA GLU A 20 -9.50 -6.40 8.30
C GLU A 20 -9.23 -5.92 6.87
N ILE A 21 -8.52 -6.76 6.08
CA ILE A 21 -8.27 -6.48 4.66
C ILE A 21 -9.41 -7.07 3.84
N LEU A 22 -10.07 -6.21 3.07
CA LEU A 22 -11.09 -6.59 2.12
C LEU A 22 -10.51 -7.44 1.01
N LYS A 23 -11.24 -8.48 0.59
CA LYS A 23 -10.80 -9.39 -0.46
C LYS A 23 -11.53 -9.15 -1.77
N MET A 24 -10.88 -9.49 -2.86
CA MET A 24 -11.45 -9.46 -4.21
C MET A 24 -12.84 -10.12 -4.22
N GLY A 25 -13.81 -9.39 -4.79
CA GLY A 25 -15.23 -9.72 -4.72
C GLY A 25 -16.03 -8.74 -3.84
N ASP A 26 -15.39 -8.05 -2.91
CA ASP A 26 -16.04 -6.95 -2.17
C ASP A 26 -16.21 -5.74 -3.10
N PRO A 27 -17.45 -5.24 -3.29
CA PRO A 27 -17.72 -4.14 -4.23
C PRO A 27 -17.07 -2.81 -3.82
N ARG A 28 -16.63 -2.65 -2.56
CA ARG A 28 -15.93 -1.47 -2.09
C ARG A 28 -14.57 -1.31 -2.76
N LEU A 29 -13.90 -2.42 -3.12
CA LEU A 29 -12.61 -2.42 -3.82
C LEU A 29 -12.69 -1.95 -5.28
N LEU A 30 -13.90 -1.83 -5.84
CA LEU A 30 -14.13 -1.43 -7.23
C LEU A 30 -14.56 0.04 -7.36
N ARG A 31 -14.52 0.80 -6.27
CA ARG A 31 -14.92 2.22 -6.25
C ARG A 31 -13.72 3.12 -6.45
N THR A 32 -13.94 4.27 -7.07
CA THR A 32 -12.99 5.37 -7.02
C THR A 32 -13.08 6.04 -5.65
N ALA A 33 -11.99 6.08 -4.92
CA ALA A 33 -11.91 6.67 -3.60
C ALA A 33 -11.99 8.20 -3.65
N GLN A 34 -12.51 8.80 -2.57
CA GLN A 34 -12.65 10.24 -2.43
C GLN A 34 -11.28 10.89 -2.13
N LEU A 35 -11.09 12.10 -2.62
CA LEU A 35 -9.93 12.90 -2.21
C LEU A 35 -9.94 13.10 -0.69
N VAL A 36 -8.77 13.03 -0.08
CA VAL A 36 -8.58 13.48 1.31
C VAL A 36 -8.80 14.99 1.35
N PRO A 37 -9.82 15.47 2.05
CA PRO A 37 -10.11 16.91 2.13
C PRO A 37 -9.05 17.63 2.97
N LYS A 38 -8.84 18.92 2.69
CA LYS A 38 -7.79 19.72 3.37
C LYS A 38 -7.99 19.79 4.88
N GLU A 39 -9.23 19.75 5.32
CA GLU A 39 -9.63 19.81 6.73
C GLU A 39 -9.19 18.60 7.53
N MET A 40 -8.90 17.47 6.87
CA MET A 40 -8.38 16.27 7.51
C MET A 40 -6.87 16.28 7.68
N LEU A 41 -6.14 17.13 6.94
CA LEU A 41 -4.68 17.17 7.01
C LEU A 41 -4.21 17.58 8.40
N GLY A 42 -3.22 16.86 8.95
CA GLY A 42 -2.67 17.08 10.27
C GLY A 42 -3.57 16.71 11.44
N THR A 43 -4.78 16.20 11.20
CA THR A 43 -5.70 15.79 12.27
C THR A 43 -5.28 14.47 12.91
N GLU A 44 -5.71 14.25 14.14
CA GLU A 44 -5.49 12.99 14.86
C GLU A 44 -6.16 11.82 14.15
N GLU A 45 -7.31 12.06 13.51
CA GLU A 45 -8.04 11.04 12.75
C GLU A 45 -7.20 10.47 11.60
N ILE A 46 -6.55 11.34 10.79
CA ILE A 46 -5.71 10.89 9.68
C ILE A 46 -4.43 10.24 10.20
N ARG A 47 -3.85 10.73 11.30
CA ARG A 47 -2.66 10.13 11.92
C ARG A 47 -2.95 8.74 12.46
N GLN A 48 -4.08 8.54 13.14
CA GLN A 48 -4.51 7.24 13.63
C GLN A 48 -4.79 6.26 12.48
N LEU A 49 -5.46 6.72 11.42
CA LEU A 49 -5.69 5.90 10.23
C LEU A 49 -4.37 5.41 9.62
N ILE A 50 -3.39 6.30 9.48
CA ILE A 50 -2.06 5.96 8.94
C ILE A 50 -1.36 4.93 9.84
N THR A 51 -1.42 5.11 11.17
CA THR A 51 -0.87 4.16 12.13
C THR A 51 -1.51 2.78 11.97
N ASP A 52 -2.85 2.71 11.94
CA ASP A 52 -3.58 1.47 11.75
C ASP A 52 -3.23 0.79 10.40
N MET A 53 -3.02 1.59 9.35
CA MET A 53 -2.64 1.08 8.03
C MET A 53 -1.23 0.50 8.04
N PHE A 54 -0.24 1.16 8.65
CA PHE A 54 1.11 0.60 8.80
C PHE A 54 1.09 -0.68 9.63
N ASP A 55 0.41 -0.68 10.78
CA ASP A 55 0.27 -1.87 11.62
C ASP A 55 -0.36 -3.04 10.84
N THR A 56 -1.38 -2.74 10.01
CA THR A 56 -2.04 -3.74 9.17
C THR A 56 -1.12 -4.25 8.07
N MET A 57 -0.40 -3.35 7.38
CA MET A 57 0.56 -3.71 6.34
C MET A 57 1.66 -4.62 6.89
N HIS A 58 2.30 -4.22 7.98
CA HIS A 58 3.39 -4.98 8.60
C HIS A 58 2.92 -6.33 9.13
N ALA A 59 1.75 -6.39 9.77
CA ALA A 59 1.19 -7.65 10.28
C ALA A 59 0.85 -8.66 9.17
N ASN A 60 0.73 -8.22 7.92
CA ASN A 60 0.48 -9.05 6.74
C ASN A 60 1.69 -9.14 5.79
N GLU A 61 2.89 -8.73 6.25
CA GLU A 61 4.13 -8.79 5.47
C GLU A 61 4.01 -8.06 4.11
N GLY A 62 3.17 -7.01 4.07
CA GLY A 62 2.94 -6.19 2.88
C GLY A 62 4.07 -5.18 2.65
N VAL A 63 4.24 -4.75 1.40
CA VAL A 63 5.15 -3.67 0.99
C VAL A 63 4.41 -2.38 0.66
N GLY A 64 3.09 -2.44 0.63
CA GLY A 64 2.18 -1.32 0.45
C GLY A 64 0.76 -1.67 0.90
N LEU A 65 -0.05 -0.63 1.12
CA LEU A 65 -1.46 -0.75 1.47
C LEU A 65 -2.19 0.54 1.09
N ALA A 66 -3.36 0.38 0.47
CA ALA A 66 -4.26 1.49 0.15
C ALA A 66 -5.46 1.52 1.12
N ALA A 67 -5.93 2.71 1.48
CA ALA A 67 -7.06 2.88 2.39
C ALA A 67 -8.34 2.14 1.94
N PRO A 68 -8.69 2.04 0.64
CA PRO A 68 -9.80 1.23 0.18
C PRO A 68 -9.71 -0.26 0.56
N GLN A 69 -8.49 -0.82 0.70
CA GLN A 69 -8.31 -2.21 1.08
C GLN A 69 -8.74 -2.51 2.53
N ILE A 70 -8.78 -1.51 3.39
CA ILE A 70 -9.33 -1.60 4.75
C ILE A 70 -10.70 -0.95 4.89
N GLY A 71 -11.39 -0.72 3.76
CA GLY A 71 -12.75 -0.20 3.71
C GLY A 71 -12.89 1.31 3.92
N VAL A 72 -11.79 2.06 3.88
CA VAL A 72 -11.78 3.53 4.00
C VAL A 72 -11.78 4.16 2.61
N ASP A 73 -12.81 4.95 2.31
CA ASP A 73 -13.03 5.56 0.99
C ASP A 73 -12.25 6.89 0.85
N LEU A 74 -10.92 6.81 0.96
CA LEU A 74 -10.03 7.98 0.82
C LEU A 74 -8.85 7.66 -0.10
N GLN A 75 -8.41 8.65 -0.87
CA GLN A 75 -7.21 8.57 -1.68
C GLN A 75 -5.96 8.71 -0.81
N LEU A 76 -5.65 7.64 -0.10
CA LEU A 76 -4.49 7.48 0.76
C LEU A 76 -3.86 6.12 0.49
N VAL A 77 -2.56 6.12 0.21
CA VAL A 77 -1.72 4.93 0.13
C VAL A 77 -0.50 5.09 1.00
N LEU A 78 0.00 3.97 1.49
CA LEU A 78 1.32 3.91 2.09
C LEU A 78 2.09 2.72 1.51
N PHE A 79 3.40 2.86 1.45
CA PHE A 79 4.31 1.85 0.94
C PHE A 79 5.71 2.08 1.48
N GLY A 80 6.51 1.04 1.48
CA GLY A 80 7.91 1.08 1.87
C GLY A 80 8.29 -0.10 2.76
N PHE A 81 9.58 -0.45 2.72
CA PHE A 81 10.20 -1.51 3.52
C PHE A 81 11.72 -1.38 3.45
N ASP A 82 12.42 -1.83 4.46
CA ASP A 82 13.87 -1.94 4.46
C ASP A 82 14.32 -3.32 3.93
N SER A 83 13.66 -4.38 4.38
CA SER A 83 13.79 -5.75 3.89
C SER A 83 12.43 -6.44 3.97
N ASN A 84 12.14 -7.33 3.04
CA ASN A 84 10.89 -8.07 3.03
C ASN A 84 11.14 -9.50 2.53
N ASP A 85 10.67 -10.50 3.28
CA ASP A 85 10.89 -11.90 2.96
C ASP A 85 10.18 -12.33 1.67
N ARG A 86 9.13 -11.61 1.28
CA ARG A 86 8.40 -11.83 0.02
C ARG A 86 9.14 -11.29 -1.20
N TYR A 87 10.09 -10.36 -1.01
CA TYR A 87 10.87 -9.69 -2.05
C TYR A 87 12.34 -9.58 -1.63
N PRO A 88 13.05 -10.72 -1.44
CA PRO A 88 14.39 -10.73 -0.85
C PRO A 88 15.44 -9.99 -1.67
N ASP A 89 15.24 -9.92 -2.99
CA ASP A 89 16.17 -9.27 -3.93
C ASP A 89 15.76 -7.82 -4.28
N ALA A 90 14.60 -7.36 -3.80
CA ALA A 90 14.14 -6.01 -4.09
C ALA A 90 14.91 -4.96 -3.28
N PRO A 91 15.29 -3.83 -3.89
CA PRO A 91 15.90 -2.73 -3.16
C PRO A 91 14.91 -2.15 -2.13
N SER A 92 15.42 -1.67 -0.99
CA SER A 92 14.60 -1.02 0.02
C SER A 92 13.84 0.18 -0.58
N ILE A 93 12.60 0.35 -0.15
CA ILE A 93 11.78 1.51 -0.50
C ILE A 93 11.51 2.29 0.79
N PRO A 94 11.83 3.59 0.84
CA PRO A 94 11.58 4.39 2.03
C PRO A 94 10.08 4.47 2.34
N GLU A 95 9.72 4.25 3.61
CA GLU A 95 8.33 4.40 4.05
C GLU A 95 7.78 5.76 3.64
N THR A 96 6.67 5.72 2.94
CA THR A 96 6.03 6.90 2.36
C THR A 96 4.53 6.81 2.56
N VAL A 97 3.94 7.89 3.06
CA VAL A 97 2.49 8.11 3.07
C VAL A 97 2.18 9.13 1.98
N LEU A 98 1.27 8.79 1.08
CA LEU A 98 0.95 9.62 -0.07
C LEU A 98 -0.56 9.82 -0.18
N LEU A 99 -1.00 11.06 -0.03
CA LEU A 99 -2.39 11.46 -0.14
C LEU A 99 -2.63 12.13 -1.49
N ASN A 100 -3.80 11.84 -2.08
CA ASN A 100 -4.26 12.42 -3.35
C ASN A 100 -3.21 12.27 -4.47
N PRO A 101 -2.70 11.05 -4.72
CA PRO A 101 -1.59 10.84 -5.63
C PRO A 101 -1.96 11.08 -7.09
N VAL A 102 -0.96 11.55 -7.83
CA VAL A 102 -0.98 11.62 -9.30
C VAL A 102 0.26 10.91 -9.82
N ILE A 103 0.07 9.98 -10.76
CA ILE A 103 1.16 9.29 -11.44
C ILE A 103 1.31 9.85 -12.86
N THR A 104 2.55 10.13 -13.22
CA THR A 104 2.94 10.55 -14.56
C THR A 104 4.01 9.61 -15.09
N PRO A 105 3.76 8.84 -16.17
CA PRO A 105 4.81 8.08 -16.84
C PRO A 105 5.92 9.01 -17.36
N LEU A 106 7.16 8.58 -17.24
CA LEU A 106 8.31 9.36 -17.74
C LEU A 106 8.91 8.78 -19.04
N SER A 107 8.45 7.59 -19.45
CA SER A 107 8.70 6.97 -20.73
C SER A 107 7.51 6.09 -21.12
N ASP A 108 7.50 5.65 -22.39
CA ASP A 108 6.53 4.65 -22.88
C ASP A 108 6.97 3.22 -22.58
N ASP A 109 8.13 3.04 -21.92
CA ASP A 109 8.67 1.72 -21.58
C ASP A 109 7.81 1.04 -20.52
N VAL A 110 7.44 -0.19 -20.80
CA VAL A 110 6.61 -1.03 -19.95
C VAL A 110 7.37 -2.31 -19.65
N GLU A 111 7.41 -2.70 -18.40
CA GLU A 111 8.01 -3.95 -17.93
C GLU A 111 6.96 -4.87 -17.32
N ASP A 112 6.98 -6.12 -17.74
CA ASP A 112 6.19 -7.18 -17.11
C ASP A 112 6.87 -7.62 -15.80
N GLY A 113 6.07 -7.83 -14.76
CA GLY A 113 6.55 -8.34 -13.47
C GLY A 113 5.44 -8.99 -12.68
N TRP A 114 5.81 -9.95 -11.87
CA TRP A 114 4.87 -10.67 -11.02
C TRP A 114 4.35 -9.78 -9.90
N GLU A 115 3.03 -9.81 -9.72
CA GLU A 115 2.37 -9.09 -8.63
C GLU A 115 1.47 -10.03 -7.83
N GLY A 116 1.42 -9.76 -6.53
CA GLY A 116 0.42 -10.27 -5.62
C GLY A 116 -0.22 -9.11 -4.86
N CYS A 117 -1.28 -9.37 -4.14
CA CYS A 117 -2.00 -8.34 -3.39
C CYS A 117 -2.60 -8.94 -2.12
N LEU A 118 -2.56 -8.21 -1.02
CA LEU A 118 -3.22 -8.61 0.23
C LEU A 118 -4.73 -8.79 0.07
N SER A 119 -5.33 -8.07 -0.89
CA SER A 119 -6.75 -8.23 -1.26
C SER A 119 -7.02 -9.39 -2.23
N VAL A 120 -5.98 -10.06 -2.74
CA VAL A 120 -6.07 -11.21 -3.68
C VAL A 120 -5.12 -12.31 -3.20
N PRO A 121 -5.35 -12.88 -2.00
CA PRO A 121 -4.42 -13.80 -1.38
C PRO A 121 -4.24 -15.10 -2.18
N GLY A 122 -3.02 -15.63 -2.15
CA GLY A 122 -2.66 -16.90 -2.77
C GLY A 122 -2.52 -16.85 -4.29
N LEU A 123 -2.76 -15.74 -4.94
CA LEU A 123 -2.68 -15.57 -6.38
C LEU A 123 -1.55 -14.63 -6.80
N ARG A 124 -0.94 -14.94 -7.95
CA ARG A 124 0.06 -14.12 -8.63
C ARG A 124 -0.31 -13.94 -10.10
N GLY A 125 0.08 -12.79 -10.65
CA GLY A 125 -0.11 -12.51 -12.06
C GLY A 125 1.00 -11.66 -12.64
N LEU A 126 1.31 -11.89 -13.91
CA LEU A 126 2.29 -11.08 -14.63
C LEU A 126 1.61 -9.81 -15.14
N VAL A 127 2.06 -8.66 -14.64
CA VAL A 127 1.42 -7.36 -14.84
C VAL A 127 2.38 -6.39 -15.54
N PRO A 128 1.95 -5.76 -16.65
CA PRO A 128 2.70 -4.67 -17.28
C PRO A 128 2.57 -3.39 -16.48
N ARG A 129 3.71 -2.75 -16.20
CA ARG A 129 3.79 -1.43 -15.55
C ARG A 129 4.75 -0.52 -16.28
N TRP A 130 4.52 0.79 -16.24
CA TRP A 130 5.53 1.74 -16.66
C TRP A 130 6.80 1.53 -15.83
N SER A 131 7.93 1.38 -16.54
CA SER A 131 9.22 1.12 -15.88
C SER A 131 9.71 2.32 -15.08
N LYS A 132 9.34 3.55 -15.51
CA LYS A 132 9.73 4.80 -14.85
C LYS A 132 8.56 5.76 -14.76
N ILE A 133 8.32 6.26 -13.55
CA ILE A 133 7.23 7.21 -13.27
C ILE A 133 7.72 8.37 -12.42
N ARG A 134 6.94 9.47 -12.46
CA ARG A 134 6.90 10.45 -11.38
C ARG A 134 5.59 10.26 -10.63
N TYR A 135 5.66 10.14 -9.33
CA TYR A 135 4.48 10.30 -8.49
C TYR A 135 4.53 11.63 -7.75
N ALA A 136 3.38 12.25 -7.58
CA ALA A 136 3.18 13.46 -6.83
C ALA A 136 1.94 13.35 -5.96
N GLY A 137 1.89 14.09 -4.88
CA GLY A 137 0.80 14.14 -3.92
C GLY A 137 1.17 15.02 -2.74
N ILE A 138 0.57 14.79 -1.59
CA ILE A 138 0.89 15.48 -0.35
C ILE A 138 1.13 14.47 0.77
N ASP A 139 1.92 14.87 1.75
CA ASP A 139 2.07 14.12 2.99
C ASP A 139 0.89 14.38 3.96
N PRO A 140 0.83 13.71 5.13
CA PRO A 140 -0.26 13.91 6.09
C PRO A 140 -0.37 15.33 6.67
N ASP A 141 0.69 16.12 6.60
CA ASP A 141 0.71 17.52 7.06
C ASP A 141 0.41 18.51 5.91
N GLY A 142 0.16 18.01 4.70
CA GLY A 142 -0.15 18.81 3.51
C GLY A 142 1.08 19.30 2.75
N VAL A 143 2.27 18.81 3.08
CA VAL A 143 3.50 19.18 2.36
C VAL A 143 3.56 18.43 1.03
N PRO A 144 3.82 19.12 -0.09
CA PRO A 144 3.92 18.47 -1.40
C PRO A 144 5.04 17.45 -1.48
N ILE A 145 4.73 16.29 -2.01
CA ILE A 145 5.69 15.24 -2.38
C ILE A 145 5.73 15.14 -3.90
N SER A 146 6.95 15.04 -4.47
CA SER A 146 7.16 14.69 -5.87
C SER A 146 8.47 13.93 -6.01
N ARG A 147 8.42 12.70 -6.54
CA ARG A 147 9.59 11.84 -6.73
C ARG A 147 9.53 11.14 -8.07
N GLU A 148 10.70 10.99 -8.70
CA GLU A 148 10.90 10.13 -9.87
C GLU A 148 11.48 8.81 -9.39
N VAL A 149 10.88 7.71 -9.82
CA VAL A 149 11.25 6.36 -9.41
C VAL A 149 11.11 5.40 -10.59
N ASP A 150 11.79 4.27 -10.50
CA ASP A 150 11.82 3.23 -11.54
C ASP A 150 11.70 1.84 -10.93
N GLU A 151 11.72 0.82 -11.81
CA GLU A 151 11.75 -0.60 -11.47
C GLU A 151 10.69 -1.00 -10.43
N PHE A 152 11.11 -1.73 -9.38
CA PHE A 152 10.21 -2.26 -8.35
C PHE A 152 9.50 -1.14 -7.57
N HIS A 153 10.19 -0.03 -7.25
CA HIS A 153 9.56 1.11 -6.58
C HIS A 153 8.42 1.69 -7.43
N ALA A 154 8.66 1.88 -8.73
CA ALA A 154 7.61 2.35 -9.65
C ALA A 154 6.42 1.39 -9.71
N ARG A 155 6.68 0.06 -9.69
CA ARG A 155 5.64 -0.98 -9.68
C ARG A 155 4.78 -0.91 -8.45
N VAL A 156 5.38 -0.86 -7.25
CA VAL A 156 4.66 -0.77 -5.97
C VAL A 156 3.75 0.46 -5.94
N VAL A 157 4.26 1.64 -6.29
CA VAL A 157 3.46 2.88 -6.29
C VAL A 157 2.28 2.78 -7.25
N GLN A 158 2.47 2.22 -8.45
CA GLN A 158 1.39 2.03 -9.42
C GLN A 158 0.34 1.04 -8.90
N HIS A 159 0.77 -0.04 -8.25
CA HIS A 159 -0.12 -1.04 -7.66
C HIS A 159 -1.03 -0.40 -6.60
N GLU A 160 -0.42 0.31 -5.64
CA GLU A 160 -1.18 0.93 -4.54
C GLU A 160 -2.11 2.03 -5.05
N CYS A 161 -1.67 2.85 -6.00
CA CYS A 161 -2.51 3.88 -6.58
C CYS A 161 -3.69 3.32 -7.41
N ASP A 162 -3.55 2.14 -8.02
CA ASP A 162 -4.64 1.48 -8.72
C ASP A 162 -5.84 1.22 -7.81
N HIS A 163 -5.61 0.83 -6.55
CA HIS A 163 -6.67 0.61 -5.58
C HIS A 163 -7.54 1.86 -5.36
N LEU A 164 -6.97 3.05 -5.49
CA LEU A 164 -7.70 4.31 -5.33
C LEU A 164 -8.71 4.57 -6.46
N PHE A 165 -8.53 3.87 -7.58
CA PHE A 165 -9.40 3.98 -8.75
C PHE A 165 -10.18 2.69 -9.01
N GLY A 166 -10.31 1.83 -8.00
CA GLY A 166 -11.08 0.60 -8.08
C GLY A 166 -10.47 -0.46 -8.99
N THR A 167 -9.17 -0.41 -9.21
CA THR A 167 -8.45 -1.35 -10.06
C THR A 167 -7.64 -2.33 -9.19
N LEU A 168 -7.87 -3.62 -9.38
CA LEU A 168 -7.06 -4.68 -8.81
C LEU A 168 -6.08 -5.20 -9.88
N TYR A 169 -4.88 -5.65 -9.46
CA TYR A 169 -3.85 -6.09 -10.41
C TYR A 169 -4.33 -7.17 -11.41
N PRO A 170 -5.26 -8.10 -11.08
CA PRO A 170 -5.77 -9.05 -12.07
C PRO A 170 -6.45 -8.38 -13.27
N MET A 171 -6.97 -7.16 -13.12
CA MET A 171 -7.59 -6.40 -14.21
C MET A 171 -6.58 -5.86 -15.23
N ARG A 172 -5.28 -5.86 -14.88
CA ARG A 172 -4.20 -5.41 -15.76
C ARG A 172 -3.48 -6.53 -16.49
N ILE A 173 -3.79 -7.79 -16.15
CA ILE A 173 -3.18 -8.96 -16.75
C ILE A 173 -3.60 -9.07 -18.22
N LYS A 174 -2.62 -9.18 -19.12
CA LYS A 174 -2.85 -9.35 -20.56
C LYS A 174 -3.00 -10.78 -20.98
N ASP A 175 -2.24 -11.68 -20.35
CA ASP A 175 -2.21 -13.11 -20.64
C ASP A 175 -2.59 -13.89 -19.37
N PHE A 176 -3.80 -14.43 -19.34
CA PHE A 176 -4.31 -15.21 -18.22
C PHE A 176 -3.60 -16.57 -18.03
N THR A 177 -2.77 -17.02 -18.97
CA THR A 177 -1.87 -18.17 -18.75
C THR A 177 -0.76 -17.84 -17.73
N GLN A 178 -0.53 -16.55 -17.48
CA GLN A 178 0.40 -16.01 -16.49
C GLN A 178 -0.34 -15.51 -15.21
N PHE A 179 -1.45 -16.15 -14.86
CA PHE A 179 -2.21 -15.87 -13.65
C PHE A 179 -2.67 -17.16 -12.99
N GLY A 180 -2.39 -17.34 -11.72
CA GLY A 180 -2.78 -18.55 -10.99
C GLY A 180 -2.35 -18.53 -9.54
N PHE A 181 -2.54 -19.67 -8.89
CA PHE A 181 -2.09 -19.85 -7.50
C PHE A 181 -0.57 -19.88 -7.41
N THR A 182 -0.02 -19.22 -6.39
CA THR A 182 1.42 -19.11 -6.17
C THR A 182 2.10 -20.48 -6.13
N GLU A 183 1.51 -21.45 -5.40
CA GLU A 183 2.04 -22.80 -5.29
C GLU A 183 2.03 -23.60 -6.59
N VAL A 184 1.20 -23.19 -7.56
CA VAL A 184 1.13 -23.84 -8.89
C VAL A 184 2.10 -23.19 -9.87
N LEU A 185 2.16 -21.83 -9.85
CA LEU A 185 3.06 -21.08 -10.74
C LEU A 185 4.53 -21.24 -10.33
N PHE A 186 4.79 -21.33 -9.02
CA PHE A 186 6.12 -21.41 -8.43
C PHE A 186 6.23 -22.59 -7.47
N PRO A 187 6.28 -23.83 -7.97
CA PRO A 187 6.37 -25.02 -7.12
C PRO A 187 7.57 -24.96 -6.18
N GLY A 188 7.32 -25.08 -4.88
CA GLY A 188 8.37 -25.01 -3.83
C GLY A 188 8.55 -23.64 -3.18
N LYS A 189 7.93 -22.60 -3.69
CA LYS A 189 7.80 -21.31 -3.00
C LYS A 189 6.55 -21.31 -2.10
N LYS A 190 6.65 -20.70 -0.93
CA LYS A 190 5.49 -20.43 -0.06
C LYS A 190 4.73 -19.21 -0.58
N ASP A 191 3.47 -19.08 -0.16
CA ASP A 191 2.70 -17.85 -0.42
C ASP A 191 3.44 -16.70 0.30
N GLY A 192 4.09 -15.86 -0.50
CA GLY A 192 5.00 -14.83 0.02
C GLY A 192 6.41 -14.86 -0.56
N ASP A 193 6.87 -15.98 -1.09
CA ASP A 193 8.18 -16.07 -1.75
C ASP A 193 8.04 -15.65 -3.23
N GLU A 194 8.87 -14.74 -3.71
CA GLU A 194 9.11 -14.43 -5.13
C GLU A 194 10.44 -14.97 -5.63
#